data_7bc4ce2e3baf52fb885dcdc53fa1cc14
#
_entry.id   7bc4ce2e3baf52fb885dcdc53fa1cc14
#
_cell.length_a   1.000
_cell.length_b   1.000
_cell.length_c   1.000
_cell.angle_alpha   90.00
_cell.angle_beta   90.00
_cell.angle_gamma   90.00
#
_symmetry.space_group_name_H-M   'P 1'
#
loop_
_entity.id
_entity.type
_entity.pdbx_description
1 polymer ?
#
loop_
_entity_poly.entity_id
_entity_poly.type
_entity_poly.pdbx_seq_one_letter_code
_entity_poly.pdbx_strand_id
1 'polypeptide(L)'
;MRKSSTRCKAKILYALCLSAIASLVFTGNALGQQPLSGKPAPPSQAQGYKLVFADEFDTLDLSPDGRGIHEWYEGIWFNHQHAPRKNISAASSMLCLKWDRGQRGADTSITTLSPYIQNFAVWRYGYFEARLRWDVVKGAWPAFWLIPLEDATGQDIYNGTKESGEIDIFEGQGDEPHVFYGTIHDWVNLRDRANRNNAFHLPGNVDLNQFHTYGLLWTPGKVVWYLDNQPLHSESTPAVFDRQNFFLILGMQEGEDWKAGNLSGVTASSMTLNVDWVRVWQQ
;
A
#
# COMPACT_ATOMS: atom_id res chain seq x y z
N MET A 1 -57.26 34.30 4.38
CA MET A 1 -56.00 34.83 3.77
C MET A 1 -54.97 33.72 3.80
N ARG A 2 -54.74 33.02 2.66
CA ARG A 2 -53.76 31.97 2.51
C ARG A 2 -52.53 32.59 1.85
N LYS A 3 -51.35 32.48 2.51
CA LYS A 3 -50.05 32.81 1.87
C LYS A 3 -49.45 31.53 1.30
N SER A 4 -49.34 31.48 -0.01
CA SER A 4 -48.63 30.45 -0.75
C SER A 4 -47.11 30.72 -0.68
N SER A 5 -46.36 29.74 -0.25
CA SER A 5 -44.89 29.78 -0.31
C SER A 5 -44.44 29.00 -1.55
N THR A 6 -43.88 29.75 -2.50
CA THR A 6 -43.30 29.22 -3.73
C THR A 6 -41.93 28.66 -3.43
N ARG A 7 -41.75 27.33 -3.47
CA ARG A 7 -40.43 26.71 -3.42
C ARG A 7 -39.80 26.76 -4.80
N CYS A 8 -38.71 27.49 -4.87
CA CYS A 8 -37.83 27.50 -6.03
C CYS A 8 -37.02 26.17 -6.09
N LYS A 9 -37.33 25.31 -7.07
CA LYS A 9 -36.55 24.12 -7.36
C LYS A 9 -35.40 24.50 -8.30
N ALA A 10 -34.20 24.57 -7.78
CA ALA A 10 -33.00 24.63 -8.62
C ALA A 10 -32.78 23.25 -9.25
N LYS A 11 -32.94 23.16 -10.56
CA LYS A 11 -32.53 22.01 -11.36
C LYS A 11 -31.03 22.17 -11.63
N ILE A 12 -30.23 21.32 -11.00
CA ILE A 12 -28.83 21.16 -11.36
C ILE A 12 -28.80 20.23 -12.59
N LEU A 13 -28.46 20.81 -13.74
CA LEU A 13 -28.19 20.06 -14.97
C LEU A 13 -26.81 19.45 -14.84
N TYR A 14 -26.72 18.14 -14.64
CA TYR A 14 -25.49 17.38 -14.85
C TYR A 14 -25.31 17.19 -16.36
N ALA A 15 -24.35 17.90 -16.92
CA ALA A 15 -23.89 17.63 -18.28
C ALA A 15 -23.10 16.30 -18.24
N LEU A 16 -23.66 15.25 -18.82
CA LEU A 16 -22.96 14.01 -19.13
C LEU A 16 -21.95 14.30 -20.25
N CYS A 17 -20.70 14.52 -19.89
CA CYS A 17 -19.60 14.32 -20.83
C CYS A 17 -19.28 12.83 -20.93
N LEU A 18 -19.94 12.14 -21.84
CA LEU A 18 -19.50 10.86 -22.36
C LEU A 18 -18.28 11.08 -23.25
N SER A 19 -17.09 11.16 -22.67
CA SER A 19 -15.86 11.02 -23.41
C SER A 19 -15.50 9.54 -23.50
N ALA A 20 -15.44 9.03 -24.72
CA ALA A 20 -14.96 7.71 -25.06
C ALA A 20 -13.58 7.49 -24.41
N ILE A 21 -13.51 6.55 -23.46
CA ILE A 21 -12.24 6.07 -22.94
C ILE A 21 -11.65 5.19 -24.01
N ALA A 22 -10.81 5.79 -24.87
CA ALA A 22 -9.90 5.03 -25.70
C ALA A 22 -9.00 4.23 -24.75
N SER A 23 -8.90 2.93 -24.98
CA SER A 23 -7.97 2.04 -24.27
C SER A 23 -6.54 2.48 -24.60
N LEU A 24 -6.04 3.47 -23.87
CA LEU A 24 -4.63 3.80 -23.86
C LEU A 24 -3.93 2.74 -23.01
N VAL A 25 -3.24 1.86 -23.70
CA VAL A 25 -2.19 1.05 -23.09
C VAL A 25 -1.11 2.04 -22.66
N PHE A 26 -1.19 2.51 -21.42
CA PHE A 26 -0.09 3.26 -20.81
C PHE A 26 1.03 2.28 -20.51
N THR A 27 2.01 2.22 -21.41
CA THR A 27 3.35 1.80 -21.03
C THR A 27 3.83 2.86 -20.04
N GLY A 28 3.97 2.49 -18.76
CA GLY A 28 4.43 3.39 -17.72
C GLY A 28 5.80 3.97 -18.10
N ASN A 29 5.81 5.18 -18.63
CA ASN A 29 7.03 5.95 -18.71
C ASN A 29 7.31 6.45 -17.29
N ALA A 30 8.33 5.88 -16.67
CA ALA A 30 8.93 6.42 -15.46
C ALA A 30 9.33 7.88 -15.73
N LEU A 31 8.52 8.80 -15.20
CA LEU A 31 8.80 10.23 -15.30
C LEU A 31 9.93 10.56 -14.31
N GLY A 32 11.09 10.90 -14.86
CA GLY A 32 12.09 11.70 -14.15
C GLY A 32 13.10 10.99 -13.26
N GLN A 33 13.23 9.66 -13.31
CA GLN A 33 14.29 8.99 -12.57
C GLN A 33 15.66 9.34 -13.13
N GLN A 34 16.51 9.96 -12.30
CA GLN A 34 17.97 10.00 -12.53
C GLN A 34 18.45 8.55 -12.71
N PRO A 35 19.33 8.28 -13.69
CA PRO A 35 19.85 6.93 -13.84
C PRO A 35 20.60 6.55 -12.58
N LEU A 36 20.09 5.57 -11.85
CA LEU A 36 20.77 4.93 -10.74
C LEU A 36 22.12 4.40 -11.27
N SER A 37 23.21 4.98 -10.84
CA SER A 37 24.53 4.45 -11.13
C SER A 37 24.65 3.11 -10.38
N GLY A 38 24.47 2.01 -11.13
CA GLY A 38 24.47 0.66 -10.60
C GLY A 38 23.05 0.17 -10.28
N LYS A 39 22.20 0.01 -11.32
CA LYS A 39 20.90 -0.66 -11.14
C LYS A 39 21.10 -1.99 -10.42
N PRO A 40 20.36 -2.27 -9.34
CA PRO A 40 20.41 -3.57 -8.69
C PRO A 40 20.11 -4.67 -9.71
N ALA A 41 20.77 -5.80 -9.59
CA ALA A 41 20.43 -6.97 -10.40
C ALA A 41 19.08 -7.54 -9.91
N PRO A 42 18.24 -8.06 -10.82
CA PRO A 42 17.02 -8.72 -10.39
C PRO A 42 17.34 -9.92 -9.51
N PRO A 43 16.60 -10.13 -8.41
CA PRO A 43 16.75 -11.32 -7.59
C PRO A 43 16.35 -12.58 -8.39
N SER A 44 16.77 -13.75 -7.94
CA SER A 44 16.61 -15.01 -8.68
C SER A 44 15.16 -15.30 -9.10
N GLN A 45 14.19 -14.93 -8.27
CA GLN A 45 12.75 -15.09 -8.54
C GLN A 45 12.19 -14.11 -9.58
N ALA A 46 12.92 -13.01 -9.85
CA ALA A 46 12.58 -12.02 -10.87
C ALA A 46 13.60 -12.03 -12.02
N GLN A 47 14.31 -13.13 -12.22
CA GLN A 47 15.28 -13.21 -13.31
C GLN A 47 14.62 -13.01 -14.67
N GLY A 48 15.17 -12.10 -15.48
CA GLY A 48 14.59 -11.70 -16.78
C GLY A 48 13.58 -10.54 -16.68
N TYR A 49 13.20 -10.11 -15.47
CA TYR A 49 12.38 -8.92 -15.27
C TYR A 49 13.24 -7.65 -15.34
N LYS A 50 12.60 -6.53 -15.65
CA LYS A 50 13.21 -5.20 -15.66
C LYS A 50 12.77 -4.42 -14.45
N LEU A 51 13.67 -3.66 -13.85
CA LEU A 51 13.34 -2.71 -12.79
C LEU A 51 12.49 -1.58 -13.40
N VAL A 52 11.25 -1.44 -12.93
CA VAL A 52 10.28 -0.44 -13.40
C VAL A 52 10.01 0.65 -12.36
N PHE A 53 10.29 0.39 -11.10
CA PHE A 53 10.23 1.35 -10.01
C PHE A 53 11.29 1.01 -8.97
N ALA A 54 11.95 2.01 -8.42
CA ALA A 54 12.83 1.88 -7.26
C ALA A 54 12.94 3.19 -6.52
N ASP A 55 12.92 3.13 -5.20
CA ASP A 55 13.31 4.22 -4.34
C ASP A 55 14.25 3.69 -3.24
N GLU A 56 15.45 4.24 -3.21
CA GLU A 56 16.49 3.95 -2.21
C GLU A 56 16.49 5.00 -1.09
N PHE A 57 15.50 5.91 -1.12
CA PHE A 57 15.27 6.98 -0.14
C PHE A 57 16.48 7.90 0.15
N ASP A 58 17.37 8.06 -0.82
CA ASP A 58 18.45 9.05 -0.76
C ASP A 58 17.89 10.47 -0.59
N THR A 59 16.77 10.72 -1.22
CA THR A 59 15.93 11.90 -1.07
C THR A 59 14.47 11.45 -1.04
N LEU A 60 13.62 12.15 -0.30
CA LEU A 60 12.19 11.84 -0.25
C LEU A 60 11.42 12.75 -1.19
N ASP A 61 11.00 12.22 -2.33
CA ASP A 61 10.10 12.91 -3.26
C ASP A 61 8.63 12.69 -2.85
N LEU A 62 8.22 13.37 -1.78
CA LEU A 62 6.89 13.32 -1.21
C LEU A 62 6.13 14.60 -1.52
N SER A 63 4.97 14.48 -2.20
CA SER A 63 4.11 15.61 -2.53
C SER A 63 3.78 16.45 -1.29
N PRO A 64 3.91 17.80 -1.36
CA PRO A 64 3.62 18.68 -0.22
C PRO A 64 2.12 18.83 0.07
N ASP A 65 1.25 18.60 -0.91
CA ASP A 65 -0.20 18.85 -0.85
C ASP A 65 -1.05 17.79 -1.56
N GLY A 66 -0.44 16.66 -1.90
CA GLY A 66 -1.07 15.56 -2.64
C GLY A 66 -1.16 15.79 -4.17
N ARG A 67 -0.68 16.91 -4.66
CA ARG A 67 -0.71 17.30 -6.08
C ARG A 67 0.66 17.23 -6.73
N GLY A 68 0.66 17.43 -8.06
CA GLY A 68 1.89 17.41 -8.83
C GLY A 68 2.36 15.99 -9.19
N ILE A 69 3.56 15.94 -9.76
CA ILE A 69 4.22 14.70 -10.16
C ILE A 69 5.27 14.41 -9.11
N HIS A 70 5.01 13.42 -8.29
CA HIS A 70 5.88 12.96 -7.21
C HIS A 70 5.90 11.44 -7.18
N GLU A 71 6.93 10.85 -6.59
CA GLU A 71 7.01 9.40 -6.38
C GLU A 71 6.05 8.95 -5.28
N TRP A 72 5.89 9.78 -4.25
CA TRP A 72 5.06 9.46 -3.08
C TRP A 72 4.06 10.56 -2.73
N TYR A 73 2.96 10.11 -2.17
CA TYR A 73 1.89 10.94 -1.63
C TYR A 73 1.57 10.47 -0.22
N GLU A 74 1.26 11.40 0.69
CA GLU A 74 0.89 11.05 2.06
C GLU A 74 -0.54 10.55 2.18
N GLY A 75 -0.78 9.65 3.14
CA GLY A 75 -2.10 9.17 3.49
C GLY A 75 -2.59 8.00 2.65
N ILE A 76 -3.74 7.53 3.04
CA ILE A 76 -4.49 6.49 2.33
C ILE A 76 -5.78 7.13 1.83
N TRP A 77 -6.04 7.07 0.54
CA TRP A 77 -7.14 7.79 -0.12
C TRP A 77 -8.54 7.45 0.45
N PHE A 78 -8.77 6.21 0.87
CA PHE A 78 -10.10 5.75 1.28
C PHE A 78 -10.52 6.20 2.68
N ASN A 79 -9.61 6.58 3.54
CA ASN A 79 -9.95 7.07 4.88
C ASN A 79 -9.90 8.59 5.00
N HIS A 80 -9.50 9.31 3.93
CA HIS A 80 -9.35 10.77 3.90
C HIS A 80 -8.52 11.35 5.05
N GLN A 81 -7.67 10.52 5.66
CA GLN A 81 -6.84 10.91 6.78
C GLN A 81 -5.45 11.25 6.27
N HIS A 82 -4.98 12.41 6.68
CA HIS A 82 -3.63 12.84 6.40
C HIS A 82 -2.73 12.42 7.54
N ALA A 83 -1.67 11.68 7.22
CA ALA A 83 -0.61 11.42 8.17
C ALA A 83 0.02 12.75 8.61
N PRO A 84 0.39 12.90 9.89
CA PRO A 84 1.17 14.05 10.29
C PRO A 84 2.49 14.08 9.52
N ARG A 85 2.65 15.06 8.62
CA ARG A 85 3.84 15.20 7.75
C ARG A 85 5.16 15.09 8.53
N LYS A 86 5.20 15.58 9.77
CA LYS A 86 6.35 15.47 10.68
C LYS A 86 6.76 14.04 11.01
N ASN A 87 5.87 13.08 10.78
CA ASN A 87 6.07 11.66 11.07
C ASN A 87 6.58 10.88 9.84
N ILE A 88 6.75 11.57 8.71
CA ILE A 88 7.30 11.01 7.47
C ILE A 88 8.62 11.70 7.19
N SER A 89 9.72 10.96 7.15
CA SER A 89 11.06 11.52 6.90
C SER A 89 11.94 10.52 6.17
N ALA A 90 12.91 11.04 5.42
CA ALA A 90 14.02 10.23 4.95
C ALA A 90 15.34 10.84 5.42
N ALA A 91 16.23 10.01 5.90
CA ALA A 91 17.55 10.39 6.32
C ALA A 91 18.51 9.20 6.21
N SER A 92 19.75 9.44 5.77
CA SER A 92 20.76 8.39 5.59
C SER A 92 20.27 7.25 4.70
N SER A 93 19.65 7.59 3.57
CA SER A 93 19.08 6.65 2.59
C SER A 93 18.10 5.67 3.24
N MET A 94 17.20 6.19 4.07
CA MET A 94 16.20 5.38 4.76
C MET A 94 14.93 6.20 5.01
N LEU A 95 13.79 5.68 4.59
CA LEU A 95 12.49 6.20 4.96
C LEU A 95 12.16 5.80 6.41
N CYS A 96 11.59 6.72 7.17
CA CYS A 96 11.00 6.47 8.47
C CYS A 96 9.53 6.92 8.49
N LEU A 97 8.64 5.97 8.70
CA LEU A 97 7.23 6.22 8.98
C LEU A 97 7.02 5.99 10.48
N LYS A 98 6.59 7.05 11.18
CA LYS A 98 6.45 7.06 12.64
C LYS A 98 4.99 7.23 13.04
N TRP A 99 4.52 6.40 13.94
CA TRP A 99 3.26 6.62 14.66
C TRP A 99 3.57 7.13 16.06
N ASP A 100 2.85 8.16 16.51
CA ASP A 100 2.95 8.72 17.86
C ASP A 100 1.66 8.48 18.64
N ARG A 101 1.78 8.14 19.93
CA ARG A 101 0.63 7.95 20.83
C ARG A 101 -0.26 9.20 20.88
N GLY A 102 -1.55 8.98 20.73
CA GLY A 102 -2.53 10.07 20.71
C GLY A 102 -2.67 10.75 19.34
N GLN A 103 -1.97 10.26 18.33
CA GLN A 103 -2.23 10.60 16.95
C GLN A 103 -3.64 10.11 16.59
N ARG A 104 -4.56 11.06 16.43
CA ARG A 104 -5.95 10.70 16.14
C ARG A 104 -6.10 10.27 14.71
N GLY A 105 -6.50 9.02 14.53
CA GLY A 105 -7.12 8.48 13.32
C GLY A 105 -6.26 8.50 12.07
N ALA A 106 -4.96 8.75 12.17
CA ALA A 106 -4.10 8.83 11.01
C ALA A 106 -2.99 7.81 11.12
N ASP A 107 -3.08 6.83 10.24
CA ASP A 107 -1.94 6.00 9.92
C ASP A 107 -0.87 6.86 9.29
N THR A 108 0.38 6.65 9.66
CA THR A 108 1.50 7.28 8.98
C THR A 108 1.83 6.44 7.75
N SER A 109 1.29 6.84 6.60
CA SER A 109 1.39 6.08 5.36
C SER A 109 1.83 6.94 4.20
N ILE A 110 2.52 6.32 3.24
CA ILE A 110 2.80 6.88 1.92
C ILE A 110 2.36 5.91 0.84
N THR A 111 1.98 6.44 -0.31
CA THR A 111 1.47 5.67 -1.44
C THR A 111 2.00 6.20 -2.76
N THR A 112 2.05 5.35 -3.77
CA THR A 112 2.40 5.73 -5.14
C THR A 112 1.22 6.31 -5.93
N LEU A 113 0.10 6.60 -5.28
CA LEU A 113 -1.10 7.19 -5.87
C LEU A 113 -1.40 8.58 -5.29
N SER A 114 -1.50 9.61 -6.14
CA SER A 114 -2.01 10.92 -5.76
C SER A 114 -3.47 10.83 -5.27
N PRO A 115 -3.83 11.41 -4.11
CA PRO A 115 -5.21 11.45 -3.63
C PRO A 115 -6.16 12.21 -4.58
N TYR A 116 -5.62 12.98 -5.52
CA TYR A 116 -6.38 13.68 -6.57
C TYR A 116 -6.33 12.95 -7.92
N ILE A 117 -5.70 11.78 -7.98
CA ILE A 117 -5.54 10.97 -9.21
C ILE A 117 -4.90 11.77 -10.36
N GLN A 118 -3.95 12.62 -10.02
CA GLN A 118 -3.20 13.45 -10.99
C GLN A 118 -1.92 12.78 -11.47
N ASN A 119 -1.33 11.96 -10.62
CA ASN A 119 -0.17 11.14 -10.91
C ASN A 119 -0.22 9.86 -10.10
N PHE A 120 0.22 8.75 -10.68
CA PHE A 120 0.23 7.45 -10.01
C PHE A 120 1.19 6.48 -10.70
N ALA A 121 1.79 5.62 -9.89
CA ALA A 121 2.47 4.42 -10.36
C ALA A 121 1.63 3.21 -9.94
N VAL A 122 1.22 2.42 -10.93
CA VAL A 122 0.40 1.23 -10.76
C VAL A 122 0.96 0.07 -11.57
N TRP A 123 0.72 -1.13 -11.08
CA TRP A 123 1.22 -2.35 -11.71
C TRP A 123 0.17 -3.44 -11.70
N ARG A 124 0.27 -4.32 -12.66
CA ARG A 124 -0.40 -5.60 -12.65
C ARG A 124 0.65 -6.64 -12.99
N TYR A 125 0.82 -7.61 -12.09
CA TYR A 125 1.90 -8.59 -12.09
C TYR A 125 3.28 -7.96 -11.88
N GLY A 126 4.23 -8.78 -11.49
CA GLY A 126 5.60 -8.36 -11.24
C GLY A 126 6.17 -9.00 -9.98
N TYR A 127 7.38 -8.62 -9.66
CA TYR A 127 7.99 -8.90 -8.37
C TYR A 127 8.12 -7.59 -7.60
N PHE A 128 7.53 -7.55 -6.43
CA PHE A 128 7.50 -6.41 -5.52
C PHE A 128 8.36 -6.76 -4.31
N GLU A 129 9.26 -5.88 -3.93
CA GLU A 129 10.09 -6.12 -2.76
C GLU A 129 10.40 -4.82 -2.02
N ALA A 130 10.49 -4.93 -0.69
CA ALA A 130 10.97 -3.86 0.18
C ALA A 130 11.93 -4.45 1.21
N ARG A 131 13.03 -3.74 1.48
CA ARG A 131 13.89 -4.05 2.61
C ARG A 131 13.53 -3.13 3.76
N LEU A 132 13.01 -3.71 4.82
CA LEU A 132 12.46 -2.94 5.94
C LEU A 132 12.72 -3.62 7.28
N ARG A 133 12.62 -2.82 8.34
CA ARG A 133 12.54 -3.23 9.74
C ARG A 133 11.51 -2.39 10.47
N TRP A 134 11.02 -2.87 11.58
CA TRP A 134 10.01 -2.18 12.36
C TRP A 134 10.16 -2.43 13.86
N ASP A 135 9.54 -1.60 14.67
CA ASP A 135 9.54 -1.77 16.13
C ASP A 135 8.56 -2.88 16.51
N VAL A 136 9.11 -4.07 16.84
CA VAL A 136 8.31 -5.22 17.29
C VAL A 136 7.91 -5.00 18.73
N VAL A 137 6.90 -4.15 18.91
CA VAL A 137 6.34 -3.80 20.22
C VAL A 137 4.83 -3.86 20.17
N LYS A 138 4.23 -4.23 21.30
CA LYS A 138 2.77 -4.35 21.39
C LYS A 138 2.05 -3.11 20.87
N GLY A 139 1.10 -3.32 19.97
CA GLY A 139 0.32 -2.27 19.31
C GLY A 139 0.87 -1.84 17.95
N ALA A 140 2.08 -2.24 17.59
CA ALA A 140 2.63 -1.93 16.27
C ALA A 140 1.95 -2.76 15.17
N TRP A 141 1.52 -2.07 14.10
CA TRP A 141 0.98 -2.69 12.90
C TRP A 141 1.56 -2.00 11.65
N PRO A 142 2.78 -2.35 11.25
CA PRO A 142 3.35 -1.93 9.98
C PRO A 142 2.79 -2.76 8.83
N ALA A 143 2.72 -2.14 7.62
CA ALA A 143 2.28 -2.83 6.41
C ALA A 143 3.04 -2.37 5.16
N PHE A 144 3.22 -3.33 4.24
CA PHE A 144 3.65 -3.14 2.86
C PHE A 144 2.67 -3.92 1.98
N TRP A 145 1.85 -3.20 1.20
CA TRP A 145 0.69 -3.78 0.58
C TRP A 145 0.27 -3.09 -0.72
N LEU A 146 -0.66 -3.71 -1.43
CA LEU A 146 -1.15 -3.28 -2.73
C LEU A 146 -2.68 -3.25 -2.75
N ILE A 147 -3.26 -2.18 -3.31
CA ILE A 147 -4.70 -2.03 -3.50
C ILE A 147 -5.00 -1.48 -4.91
N PRO A 148 -6.16 -1.80 -5.53
CA PRO A 148 -6.44 -1.40 -6.88
C PRO A 148 -6.69 0.10 -7.05
N LEU A 149 -6.24 0.65 -8.19
CA LEU A 149 -6.54 2.00 -8.63
C LEU A 149 -8.05 2.24 -8.78
N GLU A 150 -8.79 1.22 -9.17
CA GLU A 150 -10.23 1.25 -9.37
C GLU A 150 -10.98 1.67 -8.10
N ASP A 151 -10.45 1.35 -6.93
CA ASP A 151 -11.01 1.78 -5.64
C ASP A 151 -10.84 3.29 -5.43
N ALA A 152 -9.72 3.85 -5.87
CA ALA A 152 -9.44 5.27 -5.78
C ALA A 152 -10.32 6.13 -6.70
N THR A 153 -10.95 5.55 -7.72
CA THR A 153 -11.77 6.29 -8.69
C THR A 153 -13.22 6.48 -8.28
N GLY A 154 -13.59 6.20 -7.02
CA GLY A 154 -14.96 6.30 -6.51
C GLY A 154 -15.86 5.13 -6.94
N GLN A 155 -15.25 4.07 -7.46
CA GLN A 155 -15.93 2.80 -7.74
C GLN A 155 -15.61 1.81 -6.62
N ASP A 156 -15.53 2.35 -5.43
CA ASP A 156 -14.99 1.72 -4.27
C ASP A 156 -15.89 0.60 -3.73
N ILE A 157 -15.28 -0.26 -2.97
CA ILE A 157 -15.93 -1.33 -2.23
C ILE A 157 -17.00 -0.81 -1.26
N TYR A 158 -16.85 0.45 -0.80
CA TYR A 158 -17.76 1.07 0.18
C TYR A 158 -19.10 1.45 -0.42
N ASN A 159 -19.18 1.65 -1.73
CA ASN A 159 -20.46 1.86 -2.42
C ASN A 159 -21.18 0.55 -2.79
N GLY A 160 -20.59 -0.59 -2.48
CA GLY A 160 -21.24 -1.88 -2.59
C GLY A 160 -21.47 -2.39 -4.01
N THR A 161 -20.78 -1.83 -5.00
CA THR A 161 -21.08 -2.09 -6.42
C THR A 161 -19.99 -2.83 -7.15
N LYS A 162 -18.81 -3.05 -6.56
CA LYS A 162 -17.70 -3.68 -7.27
C LYS A 162 -16.86 -4.62 -6.42
N GLU A 163 -16.22 -5.52 -7.13
CA GLU A 163 -15.20 -6.40 -6.63
C GLU A 163 -13.86 -5.65 -6.59
N SER A 164 -13.14 -5.75 -5.50
CA SER A 164 -11.81 -5.21 -5.32
C SER A 164 -10.86 -6.26 -4.77
N GLY A 165 -9.64 -6.32 -5.31
CA GLY A 165 -8.57 -7.12 -4.73
C GLY A 165 -7.76 -6.30 -3.73
N GLU A 166 -7.04 -7.00 -2.83
CA GLU A 166 -6.00 -6.43 -1.99
C GLU A 166 -4.93 -7.49 -1.77
N ILE A 167 -3.66 -7.10 -1.76
CA ILE A 167 -2.55 -8.00 -1.51
C ILE A 167 -1.66 -7.39 -0.44
N ASP A 168 -1.64 -8.03 0.74
CA ASP A 168 -0.67 -7.68 1.77
C ASP A 168 0.59 -8.52 1.56
N ILE A 169 1.67 -7.83 1.19
CA ILE A 169 2.97 -8.45 1.03
C ILE A 169 3.56 -8.75 2.40
N PHE A 170 3.36 -7.80 3.31
CA PHE A 170 3.82 -7.88 4.68
C PHE A 170 2.87 -7.08 5.60
N GLU A 171 2.45 -7.71 6.68
CA GLU A 171 1.86 -7.07 7.84
C GLU A 171 2.52 -7.59 9.11
N GLY A 172 2.95 -6.68 9.99
CA GLY A 172 3.50 -7.02 11.30
C GLY A 172 2.46 -6.93 12.41
N GLN A 173 2.58 -7.74 13.44
CA GLN A 173 1.79 -7.66 14.66
C GLN A 173 2.74 -7.61 15.86
N GLY A 174 2.74 -6.49 16.58
CA GLY A 174 3.80 -6.15 17.51
C GLY A 174 3.92 -7.00 18.78
N ASP A 175 2.94 -7.86 19.06
CA ASP A 175 3.00 -8.84 20.14
C ASP A 175 3.38 -10.26 19.65
N GLU A 176 3.67 -10.40 18.35
CA GLU A 176 4.11 -11.66 17.73
C GLU A 176 5.52 -11.51 17.10
N PRO A 177 6.59 -11.56 17.89
CA PRO A 177 7.95 -11.16 17.45
C PRO A 177 8.58 -12.11 16.41
N HIS A 178 7.97 -13.24 16.11
CA HIS A 178 8.45 -14.23 15.15
C HIS A 178 7.39 -14.56 14.08
N VAL A 179 6.40 -13.70 13.91
CA VAL A 179 5.33 -13.91 12.93
C VAL A 179 5.13 -12.61 12.14
N PHE A 180 4.93 -12.76 10.83
CA PHE A 180 4.31 -11.73 9.99
C PHE A 180 3.26 -12.37 9.11
N TYR A 181 2.43 -11.56 8.50
CA TYR A 181 1.30 -12.01 7.71
C TYR A 181 1.42 -11.57 6.27
N GLY A 182 0.96 -12.42 5.36
CA GLY A 182 0.72 -12.11 3.96
C GLY A 182 -0.70 -12.50 3.61
N THR A 183 -1.49 -11.59 3.07
CA THR A 183 -2.93 -11.77 2.90
C THR A 183 -3.37 -11.52 1.47
N ILE A 184 -4.40 -12.24 1.03
CA ILE A 184 -5.20 -11.90 -0.16
C ILE A 184 -6.61 -11.65 0.30
N HIS A 185 -7.13 -10.48 -0.07
CA HIS A 185 -8.53 -10.12 0.10
C HIS A 185 -9.24 -10.03 -1.26
N ASP A 186 -10.48 -10.45 -1.28
CA ASP A 186 -11.41 -10.33 -2.41
C ASP A 186 -12.69 -9.67 -1.89
N TRP A 187 -12.69 -8.35 -1.93
CA TRP A 187 -13.75 -7.55 -1.39
C TRP A 187 -14.94 -7.46 -2.33
N VAL A 188 -16.12 -7.82 -1.84
CA VAL A 188 -17.39 -7.64 -2.53
C VAL A 188 -18.43 -7.11 -1.55
N ASN A 189 -18.95 -5.92 -1.79
CA ASN A 189 -19.92 -5.28 -0.91
C ASN A 189 -19.45 -5.26 0.56
N LEU A 190 -18.22 -4.84 0.81
CA LEU A 190 -17.57 -4.81 2.13
C LEU A 190 -17.40 -6.19 2.79
N ARG A 191 -17.56 -7.26 2.06
CA ARG A 191 -17.32 -8.61 2.54
C ARG A 191 -16.10 -9.18 1.84
N ASP A 192 -15.14 -9.59 2.63
CA ASP A 192 -14.01 -10.30 2.11
C ASP A 192 -14.39 -11.77 1.85
N ARG A 193 -14.38 -12.16 0.58
CA ARG A 193 -14.69 -13.53 0.14
C ARG A 193 -13.50 -14.46 0.20
N ALA A 194 -12.29 -13.91 0.08
CA ALA A 194 -11.07 -14.71 0.11
C ALA A 194 -10.53 -14.85 1.53
N ASN A 195 -10.25 -13.72 2.19
CA ASN A 195 -9.65 -13.63 3.54
C ASN A 195 -8.59 -14.71 3.79
N ARG A 196 -7.62 -14.81 2.88
CA ARG A 196 -6.56 -15.82 2.95
C ARG A 196 -5.37 -15.22 3.66
N ASN A 197 -5.46 -15.20 4.97
CA ASN A 197 -4.42 -14.68 5.85
C ASN A 197 -3.42 -15.81 6.16
N ASN A 198 -2.20 -15.68 5.67
CA ASN A 198 -1.11 -16.63 5.90
C ASN A 198 -0.19 -16.10 6.99
N ALA A 199 -0.18 -16.75 8.16
CA ALA A 199 0.75 -16.49 9.22
C ALA A 199 2.09 -17.19 8.93
N PHE A 200 3.16 -16.43 8.74
CA PHE A 200 4.50 -16.97 8.51
C PHE A 200 5.26 -17.03 9.83
N HIS A 201 5.29 -18.24 10.42
CA HIS A 201 6.02 -18.51 11.64
C HIS A 201 7.52 -18.67 11.35
N LEU A 202 8.32 -17.76 11.84
CA LEU A 202 9.75 -17.73 11.60
C LEU A 202 10.53 -18.47 12.70
N PRO A 203 11.71 -19.04 12.37
CA PRO A 203 12.61 -19.59 13.38
C PRO A 203 12.98 -18.55 14.44
N GLY A 204 13.15 -18.96 15.70
CA GLY A 204 13.42 -18.06 16.82
C GLY A 204 14.73 -17.27 16.76
N ASN A 205 15.60 -17.58 15.78
CA ASN A 205 16.81 -16.81 15.50
C ASN A 205 16.59 -15.68 14.46
N VAL A 206 15.39 -15.54 13.90
CA VAL A 206 15.02 -14.42 13.01
C VAL A 206 14.46 -13.31 13.88
N ASP A 207 15.12 -12.16 13.85
CA ASP A 207 14.75 -10.97 14.63
C ASP A 207 14.13 -9.91 13.71
N LEU A 208 12.81 -9.77 13.75
CA LEU A 208 12.06 -8.82 12.92
C LEU A 208 12.34 -7.34 13.24
N ASN A 209 13.08 -7.03 14.32
CA ASN A 209 13.65 -5.69 14.53
C ASN A 209 14.83 -5.40 13.61
N GLN A 210 15.38 -6.41 12.93
CA GLN A 210 16.44 -6.25 11.94
C GLN A 210 15.86 -6.08 10.54
N PHE A 211 16.69 -5.60 9.62
CA PHE A 211 16.28 -5.46 8.23
C PHE A 211 16.14 -6.83 7.56
N HIS A 212 14.96 -7.06 7.01
CA HIS A 212 14.65 -8.19 6.14
C HIS A 212 14.08 -7.69 4.82
N THR A 213 14.23 -8.50 3.76
CA THR A 213 13.61 -8.25 2.46
C THR A 213 12.33 -9.04 2.35
N TYR A 214 11.20 -8.35 2.33
CA TYR A 214 9.88 -8.91 2.10
C TYR A 214 9.53 -8.79 0.64
N GLY A 215 9.13 -9.88 0.00
CA GLY A 215 8.89 -9.91 -1.43
C GLY A 215 7.64 -10.66 -1.82
N LEU A 216 7.07 -10.28 -2.98
CA LEU A 216 5.93 -10.95 -3.58
C LEU A 216 6.16 -11.10 -5.09
N LEU A 217 6.14 -12.31 -5.59
CA LEU A 217 6.02 -12.58 -7.02
C LEU A 217 4.53 -12.76 -7.35
N TRP A 218 4.00 -11.85 -8.17
CA TRP A 218 2.63 -11.91 -8.66
C TRP A 218 2.62 -12.19 -10.17
N THR A 219 1.99 -13.29 -10.54
CA THR A 219 1.78 -13.74 -11.92
C THR A 219 0.28 -13.97 -12.16
N PRO A 220 -0.20 -14.13 -13.41
CA PRO A 220 -1.59 -14.46 -13.67
C PRO A 220 -2.06 -15.65 -12.82
N GLY A 221 -3.11 -15.44 -12.02
CA GLY A 221 -3.73 -16.45 -11.18
C GLY A 221 -2.94 -16.91 -9.96
N LYS A 222 -1.77 -16.31 -9.65
CA LYS A 222 -0.92 -16.81 -8.55
C LYS A 222 -0.04 -15.73 -7.95
N VAL A 223 0.14 -15.78 -6.62
CA VAL A 223 1.19 -15.07 -5.89
C VAL A 223 2.10 -16.04 -5.14
N VAL A 224 3.33 -15.59 -4.86
CA VAL A 224 4.30 -16.27 -3.99
C VAL A 224 4.94 -15.25 -3.08
N TRP A 225 4.88 -15.45 -1.77
CA TRP A 225 5.58 -14.62 -0.77
C TRP A 225 7.00 -15.10 -0.53
N TYR A 226 7.89 -14.15 -0.28
CA TYR A 226 9.31 -14.37 -0.01
C TYR A 226 9.75 -13.60 1.24
N LEU A 227 10.66 -14.18 2.00
CA LEU A 227 11.47 -13.50 3.01
C LEU A 227 12.94 -13.75 2.69
N ASP A 228 13.75 -12.68 2.60
CA ASP A 228 15.18 -12.74 2.29
C ASP A 228 15.48 -13.62 1.06
N ASN A 229 14.69 -13.45 0.00
CA ASN A 229 14.73 -14.22 -1.25
C ASN A 229 14.37 -15.73 -1.12
N GLN A 230 13.92 -16.18 0.04
CA GLN A 230 13.43 -17.56 0.22
C GLN A 230 11.92 -17.61 0.07
N PRO A 231 11.37 -18.50 -0.78
CA PRO A 231 9.93 -18.63 -0.92
C PRO A 231 9.31 -19.22 0.36
N LEU A 232 8.22 -18.62 0.83
CA LEU A 232 7.51 -19.06 2.02
C LEU A 232 6.23 -19.82 1.67
N HIS A 233 5.40 -19.24 0.83
CA HIS A 233 4.07 -19.76 0.50
C HIS A 233 3.60 -19.27 -0.87
N SER A 234 2.65 -20.00 -1.46
CA SER A 234 1.99 -19.57 -2.69
C SER A 234 0.48 -19.75 -2.61
N GLU A 235 -0.24 -18.76 -3.16
CA GLU A 235 -1.69 -18.76 -3.24
C GLU A 235 -2.17 -18.49 -4.66
N SER A 236 -3.38 -18.99 -4.99
CA SER A 236 -4.08 -18.59 -6.19
C SER A 236 -4.77 -17.24 -5.98
N THR A 237 -4.72 -16.36 -6.97
CA THR A 237 -5.43 -15.07 -6.91
C THR A 237 -6.86 -15.19 -7.43
N PRO A 238 -7.82 -14.42 -6.85
CA PRO A 238 -9.14 -14.23 -7.44
C PRO A 238 -9.07 -13.62 -8.84
N ALA A 239 -10.02 -13.97 -9.71
CA ALA A 239 -10.05 -13.50 -11.10
C ALA A 239 -10.15 -11.97 -11.25
N VAL A 240 -10.61 -11.26 -10.22
CA VAL A 240 -10.65 -9.79 -10.21
C VAL A 240 -9.25 -9.19 -10.32
N PHE A 241 -8.23 -9.83 -9.78
CA PHE A 241 -6.83 -9.37 -9.83
C PHE A 241 -6.28 -9.28 -11.25
N ASP A 242 -6.71 -10.16 -12.14
CA ASP A 242 -6.27 -10.16 -13.54
C ASP A 242 -6.85 -8.98 -14.35
N ARG A 243 -7.75 -8.19 -13.76
CA ARG A 243 -8.41 -7.04 -14.39
C ARG A 243 -8.04 -5.70 -13.78
N GLN A 244 -7.38 -5.70 -12.62
CA GLN A 244 -7.07 -4.50 -11.84
C GLN A 244 -5.58 -4.15 -11.86
N ASN A 245 -5.28 -2.87 -11.76
CA ASN A 245 -3.93 -2.35 -11.58
C ASN A 245 -3.80 -1.83 -10.15
N PHE A 246 -2.74 -2.21 -9.47
CA PHE A 246 -2.55 -1.96 -8.05
C PHE A 246 -1.48 -0.90 -7.82
N PHE A 247 -1.71 -0.02 -6.88
CA PHE A 247 -0.70 0.89 -6.35
C PHE A 247 -0.16 0.39 -5.02
N LEU A 248 1.00 0.90 -4.64
CA LEU A 248 1.76 0.45 -3.49
C LEU A 248 1.53 1.39 -2.31
N ILE A 249 1.44 0.81 -1.11
CA ILE A 249 1.32 1.53 0.16
C ILE A 249 2.34 0.97 1.16
N LEU A 250 3.01 1.89 1.86
CA LEU A 250 3.78 1.64 3.06
C LEU A 250 3.12 2.36 4.22
N GLY A 251 2.94 1.70 5.34
CA GLY A 251 2.26 2.29 6.48
C GLY A 251 2.75 1.80 7.83
N MET A 252 2.65 2.69 8.83
CA MET A 252 2.82 2.39 10.24
C MET A 252 1.64 2.92 11.03
N GLN A 253 0.94 2.03 11.71
CA GLN A 253 -0.26 2.37 12.48
C GLN A 253 -0.27 1.65 13.82
N GLU A 254 -1.17 2.06 14.70
CA GLU A 254 -1.56 1.28 15.86
C GLU A 254 -2.59 0.25 15.44
N GLY A 255 -2.31 -1.01 15.74
CA GLY A 255 -3.22 -2.10 15.42
C GLY A 255 -4.55 -1.96 16.15
N GLU A 256 -5.61 -2.35 15.50
CA GLU A 256 -6.94 -2.48 16.09
C GLU A 256 -7.03 -3.80 16.88
N ASP A 257 -8.05 -3.94 17.72
CA ASP A 257 -8.23 -5.09 18.63
C ASP A 257 -8.17 -6.47 17.94
N TRP A 258 -8.54 -6.54 16.67
CA TRP A 258 -8.55 -7.80 15.93
C TRP A 258 -7.16 -8.22 15.39
N LYS A 259 -6.24 -7.28 15.22
CA LYS A 259 -4.84 -7.53 14.76
C LYS A 259 -3.85 -7.44 15.92
N ALA A 260 -3.98 -6.45 16.78
CA ALA A 260 -3.06 -6.23 17.87
C ALA A 260 -3.50 -6.90 19.18
N GLY A 261 -4.57 -7.69 19.15
CA GLY A 261 -5.16 -8.24 20.35
C GLY A 261 -5.68 -7.13 21.28
N ASN A 262 -5.70 -7.41 22.56
CA ASN A 262 -6.09 -6.40 23.55
C ASN A 262 -5.06 -5.27 23.60
N LEU A 263 -5.40 -4.08 23.10
CA LEU A 263 -4.57 -2.86 23.18
C LEU A 263 -4.33 -2.37 24.61
N SER A 264 -5.02 -2.97 25.61
CA SER A 264 -4.71 -2.72 27.00
C SER A 264 -3.27 -3.14 27.28
N GLY A 265 -2.47 -2.20 27.78
CA GLY A 265 -1.05 -2.42 28.06
C GLY A 265 -0.10 -2.05 26.91
N VAL A 266 -0.57 -1.43 25.83
CA VAL A 266 0.33 -0.71 24.91
C VAL A 266 1.00 0.42 25.68
N THR A 267 2.32 0.35 25.82
CA THR A 267 3.13 1.34 26.56
C THR A 267 3.99 2.19 25.65
N ALA A 268 4.20 1.77 24.40
CA ALA A 268 4.99 2.51 23.44
C ALA A 268 4.44 3.93 23.25
N SER A 269 5.30 4.93 23.33
CA SER A 269 4.96 6.33 23.06
C SER A 269 5.02 6.64 21.55
N SER A 270 5.76 5.85 20.81
CA SER A 270 5.87 5.89 19.34
C SER A 270 6.32 4.54 18.82
N MET A 271 6.05 4.30 17.54
CA MET A 271 6.43 3.09 16.80
C MET A 271 6.89 3.50 15.40
N THR A 272 7.86 2.79 14.84
CA THR A 272 8.43 3.12 13.53
C THR A 272 8.44 1.93 12.59
N LEU A 273 8.20 2.23 11.30
CA LEU A 273 8.57 1.42 10.17
C LEU A 273 9.73 2.13 9.44
N ASN A 274 10.86 1.46 9.31
CA ASN A 274 12.03 1.96 8.61
C ASN A 274 12.23 1.15 7.33
N VAL A 275 12.29 1.82 6.19
CA VAL A 275 12.43 1.18 4.87
C VAL A 275 13.74 1.66 4.23
N ASP A 276 14.61 0.71 3.92
CA ASP A 276 15.91 0.95 3.26
C ASP A 276 15.69 1.22 1.77
N TRP A 277 14.84 0.39 1.14
CA TRP A 277 14.46 0.58 -0.26
C TRP A 277 13.18 -0.17 -0.61
N VAL A 278 12.57 0.25 -1.73
CA VAL A 278 11.43 -0.41 -2.40
C VAL A 278 11.77 -0.61 -3.87
N ARG A 279 11.43 -1.75 -4.45
CA ARG A 279 11.67 -2.06 -5.85
C ARG A 279 10.53 -2.84 -6.47
N VAL A 280 10.21 -2.52 -7.71
CA VAL A 280 9.23 -3.27 -8.52
C VAL A 280 9.87 -3.68 -9.83
N TRP A 281 9.71 -4.95 -10.15
CA TRP A 281 10.27 -5.60 -11.33
C TRP A 281 9.13 -6.16 -12.19
N GLN A 282 9.16 -5.95 -13.50
CA GLN A 282 8.18 -6.50 -14.44
C GLN A 282 8.87 -7.15 -15.65
N GLN A 283 8.13 -8.05 -16.32
CA GLN A 283 8.59 -8.68 -17.58
C GLN A 283 8.67 -7.68 -18.73
#